data_a01607d43d1fbe15016bd199a6dc2f66
#
_entry.id   a01607d43d1fbe15016bd199a6dc2f66
#
_cell.length_a   1.000
_cell.length_b   1.000
_cell.length_c   1.000
_cell.angle_alpha   90.00
_cell.angle_beta   90.00
_cell.angle_gamma   90.00
#
_symmetry.space_group_name_H-M   'P 1'
#
loop_
_entity.id
_entity.type
_entity.pdbx_description
1 polymer ?
#
loop_
_entity_poly.entity_id
_entity_poly.type
_entity_poly.pdbx_seq_one_letter_code
_entity_poly.pdbx_strand_id
1 'polypeptide(L)'
;ARSVELAVVYATDRRTVAARGGTVFVDVLGESVSLFLASPADGFSAIVVEPGGFRVEVQFVPIQGDATSWVVCEVVGGVVCTHG
;
A
#
# COMPACT_ATOMS: atom_id res chain seq x y z
N ALA A 1 3.54 -5.73 43.50
CA ALA A 1 2.80 -4.95 42.52
C ALA A 1 3.29 -5.34 41.14
N ARG A 2 2.37 -5.60 40.31
CA ARG A 2 2.66 -6.08 38.98
C ARG A 2 2.20 -5.06 37.95
N SER A 3 3.09 -4.64 37.08
CA SER A 3 2.73 -3.79 36.00
C SER A 3 2.00 -4.61 34.94
N VAL A 4 0.81 -4.21 34.63
CA VAL A 4 0.08 -4.79 33.51
C VAL A 4 0.53 -4.05 32.27
N GLU A 5 1.31 -4.73 31.48
CA GLU A 5 1.59 -4.22 30.15
C GLU A 5 0.36 -4.40 29.29
N LEU A 6 -0.32 -3.31 29.10
CA LEU A 6 -1.31 -3.27 28.06
C LEU A 6 -0.56 -3.13 26.74
N ALA A 7 -0.24 -4.23 26.13
CA ALA A 7 0.10 -4.22 24.74
C ALA A 7 -1.16 -3.79 24.01
N VAL A 8 -1.25 -2.52 23.68
CA VAL A 8 -2.29 -2.06 22.79
C VAL A 8 -1.95 -2.61 21.42
N VAL A 9 -2.49 -3.78 21.14
CA VAL A 9 -2.38 -4.35 19.80
C VAL A 9 -3.39 -3.59 18.95
N TYR A 10 -2.89 -2.63 18.21
CA TYR A 10 -3.70 -2.04 17.16
C TYR A 10 -3.84 -3.11 16.09
N ALA A 11 -5.08 -3.54 15.89
CA ALA A 11 -5.35 -4.47 14.81
C ALA A 11 -5.01 -3.77 13.50
N THR A 12 -3.89 -4.14 12.92
CA THR A 12 -3.49 -3.64 11.62
C THR A 12 -4.17 -4.51 10.58
N ASP A 13 -4.99 -3.88 9.77
CA ASP A 13 -5.62 -4.53 8.63
C ASP A 13 -4.68 -4.41 7.44
N ARG A 14 -4.11 -5.52 7.02
CA ARG A 14 -3.23 -5.53 5.85
C ARG A 14 -4.03 -5.90 4.63
N ARG A 15 -3.92 -5.05 3.61
CA ARG A 15 -4.57 -5.27 2.33
C ARG A 15 -3.55 -5.48 1.24
N THR A 16 -3.90 -6.35 0.31
CA THR A 16 -3.07 -6.67 -0.85
C THR A 16 -3.81 -6.21 -2.09
N VAL A 17 -3.15 -5.41 -2.91
CA VAL A 17 -3.72 -4.92 -4.16
C VAL A 17 -2.80 -5.33 -5.29
N ALA A 18 -3.32 -6.14 -6.20
CA ALA A 18 -2.57 -6.58 -7.37
C ALA A 18 -2.96 -5.73 -8.58
N ALA A 19 -1.95 -5.22 -9.26
CA ALA A 19 -2.09 -4.53 -10.53
C ALA A 19 -1.29 -5.29 -11.60
N ARG A 20 -1.41 -4.86 -12.83
CA ARG A 20 -0.69 -5.50 -13.93
C ARG A 20 0.83 -5.46 -13.73
N GLY A 21 1.33 -4.36 -13.21
CA GLY A 21 2.78 -4.14 -13.04
C GLY A 21 3.35 -4.59 -11.72
N GLY A 22 2.54 -5.10 -10.79
CA GLY A 22 3.05 -5.56 -9.51
C GLY A 22 1.97 -5.61 -8.44
N THR A 23 2.40 -5.88 -7.22
CA THR A 23 1.51 -6.02 -6.07
C THR A 23 1.94 -5.05 -4.97
N VAL A 24 0.97 -4.44 -4.33
CA VAL A 24 1.21 -3.51 -3.22
C VAL A 24 0.53 -4.05 -1.97
N PHE A 25 1.28 -4.04 -0.88
CA PHE A 25 0.76 -4.42 0.43
C PHE A 25 0.69 -3.15 1.27
N VAL A 26 -0.51 -2.83 1.75
CA VAL A 26 -0.72 -1.64 2.58
C VAL A 26 -1.26 -2.05 3.94
N ASP A 27 -0.84 -1.31 4.95
CA ASP A 27 -1.36 -1.46 6.30
C ASP A 27 -2.35 -0.34 6.57
N VAL A 28 -3.52 -0.71 7.07
CA VAL A 28 -4.58 0.24 7.44
C VAL A 28 -4.64 0.30 8.95
N LEU A 29 -4.48 1.49 9.51
CA LEU A 29 -4.57 1.73 10.94
C LEU A 29 -5.46 2.93 11.17
N GLY A 30 -6.70 2.68 11.64
CA GLY A 30 -7.66 3.74 11.83
C GLY A 30 -7.96 4.46 10.51
N GLU A 31 -7.70 5.75 10.48
CA GLU A 31 -7.92 6.59 9.29
C GLU A 31 -6.62 6.89 8.55
N SER A 32 -5.64 6.01 8.67
CA SER A 32 -4.40 6.17 7.95
C SER A 32 -4.02 4.89 7.22
N VAL A 33 -3.28 5.04 6.14
CA VAL A 33 -2.71 3.94 5.37
C VAL A 33 -1.21 4.11 5.30
N SER A 34 -0.49 3.02 5.27
CA SER A 34 0.94 3.07 5.07
C SER A 34 1.37 1.94 4.13
N LEU A 35 2.36 2.24 3.31
CA LEU A 35 2.93 1.25 2.43
C LEU A 35 3.77 0.28 3.25
N PHE A 36 3.46 -1.01 3.15
CA PHE A 36 4.28 -2.05 3.75
C PHE A 36 5.33 -2.55 2.75
N LEU A 37 4.91 -2.85 1.55
CA LEU A 37 5.78 -3.41 0.53
C LEU A 37 5.18 -3.17 -0.86
N ALA A 38 6.01 -2.79 -1.80
CA ALA A 38 5.67 -2.77 -3.20
C ALA A 38 6.56 -3.78 -3.92
N SER A 39 5.93 -4.75 -4.57
CA SER A 39 6.63 -5.84 -5.25
C SER A 39 6.34 -5.74 -6.75
N PRO A 40 7.29 -5.22 -7.54
CA PRO A 40 7.08 -5.13 -8.98
C PRO A 40 7.08 -6.51 -9.62
N ALA A 41 6.25 -6.66 -10.64
CA ALA A 41 6.28 -7.83 -11.50
C ALA A 41 7.52 -7.79 -12.39
N ASP A 42 7.86 -8.94 -12.98
CA ASP A 42 8.99 -9.00 -13.90
C ASP A 42 8.80 -7.98 -15.03
N GLY A 43 9.85 -7.23 -15.30
CA GLY A 43 9.83 -6.20 -16.34
C GLY A 43 9.32 -4.85 -15.89
N PHE A 44 9.03 -4.68 -14.59
CA PHE A 44 8.58 -3.42 -14.03
C PHE A 44 9.49 -2.98 -12.88
N SER A 45 9.53 -1.68 -12.67
CA SER A 45 10.17 -1.06 -11.49
C SER A 45 9.12 -0.34 -10.68
N ALA A 46 9.22 -0.41 -9.36
CA ALA A 46 8.29 0.28 -8.48
C ALA A 46 8.82 1.66 -8.12
N ILE A 47 7.95 2.67 -8.22
CA ILE A 47 8.21 4.03 -7.77
C ILE A 47 7.15 4.36 -6.73
N VAL A 48 7.60 4.66 -5.51
CA VAL A 48 6.71 5.08 -4.44
C VAL A 48 6.49 6.58 -4.55
N VAL A 49 5.27 6.98 -4.89
CA VAL A 49 4.90 8.40 -5.01
C VAL A 49 4.47 8.94 -3.67
N GLU A 50 3.61 8.19 -2.96
CA GLU A 50 3.13 8.53 -1.63
C GLU A 50 3.24 7.31 -0.73
N PRO A 51 4.05 7.35 0.33
CA PRO A 51 4.27 6.17 1.17
C PRO A 51 3.19 5.96 2.24
N GLY A 52 2.35 6.95 2.49
CA GLY A 52 1.31 6.78 3.50
C GLY A 52 0.77 8.09 4.04
N GLY A 53 -0.05 7.98 5.07
CA GLY A 53 -0.87 9.04 5.63
C GLY A 53 -2.29 8.87 5.17
N PHE A 54 -2.81 9.78 4.36
CA PHE A 54 -4.14 9.65 3.79
C PHE A 54 -4.14 8.94 2.44
N ARG A 55 -2.97 8.65 1.91
CA ARG A 55 -2.85 8.08 0.57
C ARG A 55 -1.56 7.30 0.42
N VAL A 56 -1.65 6.15 -0.20
CA VAL A 56 -0.51 5.40 -0.71
C VAL A 56 -0.64 5.37 -2.22
N GLU A 57 0.40 5.75 -2.91
CA GLU A 57 0.45 5.67 -4.36
C GLU A 57 1.75 5.05 -4.79
N VAL A 58 1.67 3.99 -5.59
CA VAL A 58 2.82 3.31 -6.18
C VAL A 58 2.60 3.21 -7.67
N GLN A 59 3.61 3.57 -8.43
CA GLN A 59 3.62 3.37 -9.87
C GLN A 59 4.58 2.24 -10.21
N PHE A 60 4.15 1.38 -11.11
CA PHE A 60 4.99 0.32 -11.67
C PHE A 60 5.32 0.71 -13.11
N VAL A 61 6.57 1.09 -13.30
CA VAL A 61 7.03 1.62 -14.59
C VAL A 61 7.66 0.47 -15.39
N PRO A 62 7.19 0.23 -16.61
CA PRO A 62 7.76 -0.84 -17.42
C PRO A 62 9.18 -0.50 -17.85
N ILE A 63 10.03 -1.52 -17.87
CA ILE A 63 11.41 -1.36 -18.34
C ILE A 63 11.41 -1.16 -19.86
N GLN A 64 10.48 -1.79 -20.54
CA GLN A 64 10.33 -1.66 -21.99
C GLN A 64 8.88 -1.61 -22.40
N GLY A 65 8.54 -0.62 -23.21
CA GLY A 65 7.46 -0.66 -24.19
C GLY A 65 6.02 -0.72 -23.73
N ASP A 66 5.72 -0.81 -22.46
CA ASP A 66 4.35 -1.00 -21.98
C ASP A 66 3.85 0.26 -21.26
N ALA A 67 2.58 0.29 -20.91
CA ALA A 67 2.00 1.40 -20.16
C ALA A 67 2.32 1.25 -18.67
N THR A 68 2.50 2.39 -18.00
CA THR A 68 2.68 2.42 -16.55
C THR A 68 1.45 1.85 -15.86
N SER A 69 1.68 0.95 -14.91
CA SER A 69 0.67 0.41 -14.03
C SER A 69 0.74 1.14 -12.68
N TRP A 70 -0.35 1.12 -11.90
CA TRP A 70 -0.37 1.89 -10.67
C TRP A 70 -1.32 1.29 -9.65
N VAL A 71 -1.08 1.60 -8.38
CA VAL A 71 -1.97 1.30 -7.26
C VAL A 71 -2.09 2.55 -6.41
N VAL A 72 -3.32 2.92 -6.09
CA VAL A 72 -3.63 4.03 -5.19
C VAL A 72 -4.60 3.55 -4.13
N CYS A 73 -4.24 3.75 -2.87
CA CYS A 73 -5.13 3.51 -1.74
C CYS A 73 -5.32 4.83 -1.01
N GLU A 74 -6.56 5.26 -0.86
CA GLU A 74 -6.90 6.54 -0.25
C GLU A 74 -7.86 6.35 0.91
N VAL A 75 -7.77 7.25 1.88
CA VAL A 75 -8.73 7.31 2.97
C VAL A 75 -9.82 8.31 2.59
N VAL A 76 -10.99 7.79 2.23
CA VAL A 76 -12.17 8.58 1.86
C VAL A 76 -13.38 7.97 2.55
N GLY A 77 -13.60 8.31 3.83
CA GLY A 77 -14.64 7.67 4.63
C GLY A 77 -14.41 6.18 4.85
N GLY A 78 -13.18 5.74 4.74
CA GLY A 78 -12.73 4.36 4.72
C GLY A 78 -11.61 4.24 3.70
N VAL A 79 -10.97 3.10 3.60
CA VAL A 79 -9.87 2.91 2.67
C VAL A 79 -10.40 2.36 1.36
N VAL A 80 -10.16 3.11 0.29
CA VAL A 80 -10.53 2.73 -1.07
C VAL A 80 -9.26 2.56 -1.88
N CYS A 81 -9.06 1.38 -2.44
CA CYS A 81 -7.91 1.09 -3.29
C CYS A 81 -8.36 0.92 -4.74
N THR A 82 -7.63 1.54 -5.65
CA THR A 82 -7.84 1.44 -7.09
C THR A 82 -6.52 1.07 -7.76
N HIS A 83 -6.60 0.49 -8.94
CA HIS A 83 -5.41 0.09 -9.68
C HIS A 83 -5.66 0.12 -11.19
N GLY A 84 -4.56 0.23 -11.92
CA GLY A 84 -4.60 0.21 -13.37
C GLY A 84 -3.36 -0.40 -14.01
#